data_f956bec99b11e1fe6b6d16c26054691e
#
_entry.id   f956bec99b11e1fe6b6d16c26054691e
#
_cell.length_a   1.000
_cell.length_b   1.000
_cell.length_c   1.000
_cell.angle_alpha   90.00
_cell.angle_beta   90.00
_cell.angle_gamma   90.00
#
_symmetry.space_group_name_H-M   'P 1'
#
loop_
_entity.id
_entity.type
_entity.pdbx_description
1 polymer ?
#
loop_
_entity_poly.entity_id
_entity_poly.type
_entity_poly.pdbx_seq_one_letter_code
_entity_poly.pdbx_strand_id
1 'polypeptide(L)'
;MKNKPEEQPDAASAATARPGKVRRKAAEAQAETADSSDDPSSALSMRLGQRVRSARAARAMTMKQLAIESGISLPYLSRVEKGDGNISIAVLHKLATALNLPLENLLSDNERYGADYALIVELLKRQSHEQLSEIRQWLADYTSKRADPSMAPMRIALIGLRGAGKSTLGPLLARQLDVPFVELNREIEAEAGVNLKEIFWLYGQAGYRRLERRCLERVIATYPQVVLATGGGIVAAASTYELLLHSFYNVWLKAEPEEHFSRVMAQHDARIASPQLQKEAMENIHYALEARAELYDLAHAKVNTSGKTVEQTAKELTRLLSRKKAA
;
A
#
# COMPACT_ATOMS: atom_id res chain seq x y z
N MET A 1 -26.94 -37.17 91.27
CA MET A 1 -27.92 -36.16 90.84
C MET A 1 -27.15 -34.95 90.24
N LYS A 2 -27.59 -34.48 89.12
CA LYS A 2 -27.17 -33.35 88.33
C LYS A 2 -26.01 -33.56 87.37
N ASN A 3 -26.40 -33.82 86.15
CA ASN A 3 -25.61 -33.73 84.90
C ASN A 3 -25.06 -32.35 84.72
N LYS A 4 -23.87 -32.29 84.22
CA LYS A 4 -23.25 -31.15 83.59
C LYS A 4 -22.80 -31.53 82.19
N PRO A 5 -23.10 -30.75 81.12
CA PRO A 5 -22.79 -31.11 79.76
C PRO A 5 -21.35 -30.78 79.40
N GLU A 6 -20.78 -31.60 78.51
CA GLU A 6 -19.47 -31.44 77.87
C GLU A 6 -19.45 -30.23 76.92
N GLU A 7 -18.42 -29.38 77.11
CA GLU A 7 -18.05 -28.37 76.14
C GLU A 7 -17.17 -28.95 75.04
N GLN A 8 -17.56 -28.76 73.80
CA GLN A 8 -16.71 -28.99 72.61
C GLN A 8 -15.77 -27.78 72.41
N PRO A 9 -14.52 -27.98 71.98
CA PRO A 9 -13.64 -26.86 71.69
C PRO A 9 -13.84 -26.31 70.29
N ASP A 10 -13.87 -24.99 70.19
CA ASP A 10 -13.92 -24.17 68.99
C ASP A 10 -12.75 -24.46 68.03
N ALA A 11 -13.05 -24.70 66.76
CA ALA A 11 -12.08 -24.74 65.68
C ALA A 11 -11.80 -23.35 65.16
N ALA A 12 -10.65 -22.76 65.51
CA ALA A 12 -10.19 -21.50 65.01
C ALA A 12 -9.58 -21.59 63.63
N SER A 13 -10.12 -20.80 62.72
CA SER A 13 -9.44 -20.03 61.68
C SER A 13 -8.32 -20.66 60.85
N ALA A 14 -8.69 -21.30 59.75
CA ALA A 14 -7.76 -21.48 58.63
C ALA A 14 -7.89 -20.27 57.67
N ALA A 15 -6.83 -19.49 57.56
CA ALA A 15 -6.71 -18.36 56.66
C ALA A 15 -6.74 -18.82 55.20
N THR A 16 -7.74 -18.38 54.45
CA THR A 16 -7.86 -18.56 52.98
C THR A 16 -6.79 -17.75 52.24
N ALA A 17 -5.70 -18.38 51.84
CA ALA A 17 -4.77 -17.83 50.86
C ALA A 17 -5.40 -17.82 49.46
N ARG A 18 -5.56 -16.66 48.87
CA ARG A 18 -6.12 -16.45 47.53
C ARG A 18 -5.17 -17.04 46.46
N PRO A 19 -5.57 -18.00 45.60
CA PRO A 19 -4.71 -18.58 44.57
C PRO A 19 -4.74 -17.79 43.24
N GLY A 20 -4.71 -16.46 43.30
CA GLY A 20 -4.88 -15.63 42.07
C GLY A 20 -3.60 -15.09 41.46
N LYS A 21 -2.50 -14.94 42.22
CA LYS A 21 -1.30 -14.25 41.70
C LYS A 21 -0.24 -15.19 41.10
N VAL A 22 -0.19 -16.44 41.49
CA VAL A 22 0.83 -17.39 41.00
C VAL A 22 0.43 -17.96 39.63
N ARG A 23 -0.86 -18.18 39.39
CA ARG A 23 -1.34 -18.66 38.06
C ARG A 23 -1.29 -17.61 36.95
N ARG A 24 -1.39 -16.32 37.28
CA ARG A 24 -1.24 -15.26 36.27
C ARG A 24 0.21 -15.10 35.80
N LYS A 25 1.19 -15.16 36.71
CA LYS A 25 2.62 -15.11 36.31
C LYS A 25 3.08 -16.33 35.51
N ALA A 26 2.53 -17.51 35.76
CA ALA A 26 2.84 -18.70 34.96
C ALA A 26 2.17 -18.69 33.58
N ALA A 27 0.98 -18.07 33.46
CA ALA A 27 0.30 -17.91 32.17
C ALA A 27 0.93 -16.79 31.32
N GLU A 28 1.42 -15.72 31.94
CA GLU A 28 2.18 -14.64 31.27
C GLU A 28 3.57 -15.13 30.81
N ALA A 29 4.25 -15.95 31.61
CA ALA A 29 5.52 -16.55 31.24
C ALA A 29 5.41 -17.66 30.16
N GLN A 30 4.24 -18.31 30.01
CA GLN A 30 3.99 -19.29 28.93
C GLN A 30 3.46 -18.65 27.65
N ALA A 31 2.93 -17.42 27.70
CA ALA A 31 2.55 -16.66 26.52
C ALA A 31 3.75 -15.97 25.83
N GLU A 32 4.86 -15.77 26.55
CA GLU A 32 6.10 -15.16 26.01
C GLU A 32 7.02 -16.16 25.29
N THR A 33 6.74 -17.47 25.33
CA THR A 33 7.57 -18.50 24.68
C THR A 33 6.92 -19.16 23.46
N ALA A 34 5.76 -18.65 23.00
CA ALA A 34 5.13 -19.10 21.78
C ALA A 34 5.63 -18.29 20.59
N ASP A 35 6.56 -18.89 19.87
CA ASP A 35 6.86 -18.68 18.45
C ASP A 35 7.21 -17.26 18.00
N SER A 36 8.44 -16.81 18.38
CA SER A 36 9.03 -15.55 17.91
C SER A 36 9.65 -15.64 16.51
N SER A 37 9.46 -16.73 15.75
CA SER A 37 10.08 -16.94 14.44
C SER A 37 9.28 -16.37 13.27
N ASP A 38 8.00 -15.99 13.46
CA ASP A 38 7.12 -15.51 12.37
C ASP A 38 6.63 -14.05 12.55
N ASP A 39 7.19 -13.29 13.49
CA ASP A 39 6.87 -11.87 13.63
C ASP A 39 7.56 -11.07 12.53
N PRO A 40 6.80 -10.38 11.63
CA PRO A 40 7.36 -9.53 10.59
C PRO A 40 8.33 -8.46 11.12
N SER A 41 8.20 -8.05 12.38
CA SER A 41 9.09 -7.07 13.02
C SER A 41 10.45 -7.66 13.33
N SER A 42 10.54 -8.93 13.72
CA SER A 42 11.80 -9.62 13.98
C SER A 42 12.62 -9.82 12.71
N ALA A 43 11.95 -10.19 11.60
CA ALA A 43 12.56 -10.33 10.30
C ALA A 43 13.09 -8.98 9.76
N LEU A 44 12.36 -7.88 10.01
CA LEU A 44 12.80 -6.53 9.66
C LEU A 44 14.05 -6.13 10.49
N SER A 45 14.03 -6.38 11.79
CA SER A 45 15.15 -6.07 12.69
C SER A 45 16.42 -6.84 12.32
N MET A 46 16.30 -8.12 11.96
CA MET A 46 17.44 -8.92 11.47
C MET A 46 18.02 -8.36 10.16
N ARG A 47 17.17 -8.04 9.18
CA ARG A 47 17.63 -7.45 7.91
C ARG A 47 18.30 -6.11 8.12
N LEU A 48 17.76 -5.27 8.99
CA LEU A 48 18.36 -3.99 9.37
C LEU A 48 19.73 -4.19 10.03
N GLY A 49 19.84 -5.11 10.96
CA GLY A 49 21.10 -5.43 11.63
C GLY A 49 22.18 -5.91 10.64
N GLN A 50 21.81 -6.77 9.70
CA GLN A 50 22.70 -7.20 8.62
C GLN A 50 23.18 -6.03 7.75
N ARG A 51 22.29 -5.09 7.38
CA ARG A 51 22.63 -3.90 6.60
C ARG A 51 23.59 -2.97 7.34
N VAL A 52 23.32 -2.71 8.61
CA VAL A 52 24.25 -1.92 9.44
C VAL A 52 25.63 -2.56 9.45
N ARG A 53 25.70 -3.87 9.66
CA ARG A 53 26.96 -4.64 9.64
C ARG A 53 27.66 -4.59 8.29
N SER A 54 26.94 -4.80 7.18
CA SER A 54 27.46 -4.72 5.82
C SER A 54 27.97 -3.33 5.49
N ALA A 55 27.20 -2.29 5.83
CA ALA A 55 27.57 -0.90 5.60
C ALA A 55 28.82 -0.49 6.40
N ARG A 56 28.94 -0.95 7.63
CA ARG A 56 30.13 -0.76 8.47
C ARG A 56 31.36 -1.48 7.87
N ALA A 57 31.18 -2.74 7.47
CA ALA A 57 32.28 -3.53 6.87
C ALA A 57 32.75 -2.92 5.55
N ALA A 58 31.84 -2.45 4.70
CA ALA A 58 32.17 -1.77 3.44
C ALA A 58 33.03 -0.51 3.63
N ARG A 59 32.98 0.11 4.83
CA ARG A 59 33.80 1.27 5.22
C ARG A 59 35.04 0.91 6.02
N ALA A 60 35.35 -0.37 6.15
CA ALA A 60 36.43 -0.89 6.99
C ALA A 60 36.40 -0.39 8.45
N MET A 61 35.20 -0.03 8.94
CA MET A 61 35.03 0.43 10.32
C MET A 61 34.91 -0.75 11.28
N THR A 62 35.57 -0.64 12.42
CA THR A 62 35.36 -1.55 13.54
C THR A 62 34.07 -1.21 14.27
N MET A 63 33.50 -2.16 15.01
CA MET A 63 32.30 -1.92 15.82
C MET A 63 32.54 -0.82 16.87
N LYS A 64 33.77 -0.74 17.42
CA LYS A 64 34.15 0.31 18.38
C LYS A 64 34.16 1.70 17.72
N GLN A 65 34.67 1.81 16.50
CA GLN A 65 34.63 3.08 15.75
C GLN A 65 33.23 3.53 15.47
N LEU A 66 32.37 2.64 14.95
CA LEU A 66 30.97 2.98 14.70
C LEU A 66 30.23 3.37 15.99
N ALA A 67 30.51 2.71 17.12
CA ALA A 67 29.94 3.07 18.41
C ALA A 67 30.34 4.50 18.84
N ILE A 68 31.62 4.87 18.66
CA ILE A 68 32.13 6.21 18.98
C ILE A 68 31.49 7.26 18.07
N GLU A 69 31.50 7.05 16.75
CA GLU A 69 30.99 8.02 15.76
C GLU A 69 29.48 8.22 15.82
N SER A 70 28.74 7.15 16.13
CA SER A 70 27.28 7.23 16.27
C SER A 70 26.81 7.71 17.66
N GLY A 71 27.73 7.72 18.66
CA GLY A 71 27.35 7.99 20.06
C GLY A 71 26.43 6.92 20.65
N ILE A 72 26.56 5.67 20.18
CA ILE A 72 25.76 4.51 20.62
C ILE A 72 26.68 3.58 21.42
N SER A 73 26.19 3.03 22.53
CA SER A 73 27.00 2.10 23.34
C SER A 73 27.30 0.82 22.55
N LEU A 74 28.53 0.30 22.73
CA LEU A 74 28.99 -0.91 22.05
C LEU A 74 28.07 -2.14 22.28
N PRO A 75 27.56 -2.41 23.51
CA PRO A 75 26.62 -3.51 23.74
C PRO A 75 25.29 -3.33 22.97
N TYR A 76 24.79 -2.09 22.90
CA TYR A 76 23.55 -1.83 22.16
C TYR A 76 23.76 -1.97 20.65
N LEU A 77 24.88 -1.47 20.12
CA LEU A 77 25.23 -1.65 18.70
C LEU A 77 25.37 -3.14 18.33
N SER A 78 25.97 -3.94 19.23
CA SER A 78 26.06 -5.39 19.02
C SER A 78 24.69 -6.07 18.93
N ARG A 79 23.73 -5.64 19.75
CA ARG A 79 22.34 -6.12 19.67
C ARG A 79 21.66 -5.69 18.36
N VAL A 80 21.87 -4.43 17.96
CA VAL A 80 21.35 -3.92 16.68
C VAL A 80 21.84 -4.77 15.49
N GLU A 81 23.15 -5.04 15.41
CA GLU A 81 23.73 -5.85 14.31
C GLU A 81 23.27 -7.32 14.34
N LYS A 82 22.81 -7.82 15.47
CA LYS A 82 22.21 -9.15 15.60
C LYS A 82 20.70 -9.18 15.27
N GLY A 83 20.09 -8.01 15.13
CA GLY A 83 18.64 -7.90 14.94
C GLY A 83 17.85 -8.00 16.25
N ASP A 84 18.53 -7.92 17.40
CA ASP A 84 17.91 -8.03 18.73
C ASP A 84 17.44 -6.67 19.24
N GLY A 85 16.15 -6.45 19.29
CA GLY A 85 15.54 -5.32 19.98
C GLY A 85 14.93 -4.25 19.09
N ASN A 86 14.09 -3.43 19.70
CA ASN A 86 13.44 -2.29 19.07
C ASN A 86 14.43 -1.14 18.88
N ILE A 87 14.62 -0.75 17.62
CA ILE A 87 15.51 0.36 17.24
C ILE A 87 14.67 1.60 17.01
N SER A 88 14.93 2.67 17.76
CA SER A 88 14.25 3.94 17.52
C SER A 88 14.75 4.62 16.24
N ILE A 89 13.90 5.45 15.63
CA ILE A 89 14.28 6.26 14.45
C ILE A 89 15.47 7.15 14.76
N ALA A 90 15.58 7.67 15.98
CA ALA A 90 16.72 8.49 16.40
C ALA A 90 18.04 7.70 16.39
N VAL A 91 18.01 6.44 16.79
CA VAL A 91 19.18 5.55 16.72
C VAL A 91 19.53 5.23 15.27
N LEU A 92 18.54 4.94 14.43
CA LEU A 92 18.74 4.71 12.99
C LEU A 92 19.38 5.92 12.31
N HIS A 93 18.91 7.12 12.62
CA HIS A 93 19.48 8.36 12.08
C HIS A 93 20.94 8.54 12.50
N LYS A 94 21.28 8.29 13.77
CA LYS A 94 22.68 8.35 14.25
C LYS A 94 23.58 7.35 13.52
N LEU A 95 23.10 6.11 13.30
CA LEU A 95 23.84 5.09 12.55
C LEU A 95 24.02 5.48 11.09
N ALA A 96 22.97 5.98 10.43
CA ALA A 96 23.00 6.44 9.05
C ALA A 96 24.02 7.59 8.88
N THR A 97 24.00 8.58 9.79
CA THR A 97 24.96 9.70 9.81
C THR A 97 26.40 9.22 10.00
N ALA A 98 26.66 8.37 11.00
CA ALA A 98 28.00 7.83 11.26
C ALA A 98 28.51 6.96 10.10
N LEU A 99 27.62 6.27 9.42
CA LEU A 99 27.93 5.48 8.24
C LEU A 99 27.96 6.33 6.95
N ASN A 100 27.70 7.63 7.02
CA ASN A 100 27.57 8.52 5.86
C ASN A 100 26.66 7.92 4.76
N LEU A 101 25.44 7.52 5.17
CA LEU A 101 24.39 6.94 4.32
C LEU A 101 23.08 7.67 4.51
N PRO A 102 22.25 7.81 3.47
CA PRO A 102 20.84 8.14 3.63
C PRO A 102 20.14 7.09 4.52
N LEU A 103 19.21 7.55 5.39
CA LEU A 103 18.47 6.68 6.30
C LEU A 103 17.69 5.59 5.55
N GLU A 104 17.14 5.94 4.40
CA GLU A 104 16.42 5.02 3.52
C GLU A 104 17.26 3.83 3.07
N ASN A 105 18.58 3.97 2.94
CA ASN A 105 19.47 2.87 2.53
C ASN A 105 19.60 1.80 3.60
N LEU A 106 19.39 2.14 4.88
CA LEU A 106 19.33 1.15 5.96
C LEU A 106 18.00 0.39 5.97
N LEU A 107 16.94 0.95 5.39
CA LEU A 107 15.59 0.40 5.43
C LEU A 107 15.17 -0.26 4.10
N SER A 108 15.81 0.10 2.96
CA SER A 108 15.42 -0.36 1.63
C SER A 108 16.03 -1.72 1.27
N ASP A 109 15.28 -2.56 0.55
CA ASP A 109 15.74 -3.87 0.03
C ASP A 109 16.57 -3.73 -1.26
N ASN A 110 17.35 -2.66 -1.42
CA ASN A 110 18.09 -2.35 -2.64
C ASN A 110 19.17 -3.40 -3.03
N GLU A 111 19.58 -4.26 -2.10
CA GLU A 111 20.54 -5.35 -2.39
C GLU A 111 20.06 -6.33 -3.47
N ARG A 112 18.74 -6.37 -3.74
CA ARG A 112 18.15 -7.23 -4.78
C ARG A 112 18.42 -6.77 -6.20
N TYR A 113 18.78 -5.50 -6.41
CA TYR A 113 18.83 -4.89 -7.73
C TYR A 113 20.25 -4.63 -8.26
N GLY A 114 21.29 -4.92 -7.47
CA GLY A 114 22.68 -4.77 -7.87
C GLY A 114 23.19 -3.32 -7.94
N ALA A 115 24.46 -3.17 -8.36
CA ALA A 115 25.14 -1.88 -8.39
C ALA A 115 24.54 -0.90 -9.42
N ASP A 116 24.09 -1.40 -10.56
CA ASP A 116 23.51 -0.56 -11.63
C ASP A 116 22.25 0.17 -11.14
N TYR A 117 21.38 -0.51 -10.39
CA TYR A 117 20.20 0.11 -9.82
C TYR A 117 20.57 1.26 -8.89
N ALA A 118 21.54 1.07 -8.00
CA ALA A 118 21.99 2.12 -7.09
C ALA A 118 22.54 3.34 -7.84
N LEU A 119 23.33 3.12 -8.89
CA LEU A 119 23.86 4.19 -9.73
C LEU A 119 22.78 4.92 -10.51
N ILE A 120 21.80 4.19 -11.05
CA ILE A 120 20.64 4.76 -11.75
C ILE A 120 19.83 5.66 -10.79
N VAL A 121 19.55 5.19 -9.58
CA VAL A 121 18.84 5.98 -8.56
C VAL A 121 19.61 7.28 -8.25
N GLU A 122 20.93 7.22 -8.09
CA GLU A 122 21.75 8.43 -7.83
C GLU A 122 21.75 9.40 -9.03
N LEU A 123 21.74 8.88 -10.25
CA LEU A 123 21.60 9.73 -11.44
C LEU A 123 20.21 10.39 -11.49
N LEU A 124 19.15 9.65 -11.18
CA LEU A 124 17.77 10.16 -11.17
C LEU A 124 17.55 11.24 -10.10
N LYS A 125 18.17 11.13 -8.92
CA LYS A 125 18.08 12.16 -7.86
C LYS A 125 18.58 13.55 -8.26
N ARG A 126 19.41 13.62 -9.29
CA ARG A 126 20.02 14.88 -9.78
C ARG A 126 19.25 15.51 -10.93
N GLN A 127 18.19 14.86 -11.41
CA GLN A 127 17.42 15.34 -12.55
C GLN A 127 16.30 16.28 -12.12
N SER A 128 15.93 17.21 -13.01
CA SER A 128 14.73 18.03 -12.84
C SER A 128 13.45 17.20 -13.04
N HIS A 129 12.30 17.75 -12.63
CA HIS A 129 11.01 17.08 -12.84
C HIS A 129 10.73 16.80 -14.34
N GLU A 130 11.08 17.73 -15.22
CA GLU A 130 10.95 17.55 -16.68
C GLU A 130 11.82 16.40 -17.18
N GLN A 131 13.09 16.38 -16.79
CA GLN A 131 14.02 15.31 -17.17
C GLN A 131 13.59 13.94 -16.64
N LEU A 132 13.06 13.88 -15.41
CA LEU A 132 12.50 12.63 -14.86
C LEU A 132 11.29 12.16 -15.68
N SER A 133 10.45 13.07 -16.17
CA SER A 133 9.34 12.75 -17.04
C SER A 133 9.80 12.19 -18.39
N GLU A 134 10.82 12.79 -19.01
CA GLU A 134 11.42 12.31 -20.26
C GLU A 134 12.06 10.93 -20.09
N ILE A 135 12.84 10.71 -19.02
CA ILE A 135 13.47 9.43 -18.71
C ILE A 135 12.41 8.35 -18.51
N ARG A 136 11.35 8.66 -17.76
CA ARG A 136 10.22 7.73 -17.56
C ARG A 136 9.57 7.36 -18.89
N GLN A 137 9.32 8.35 -19.75
CA GLN A 137 8.75 8.11 -21.08
C GLN A 137 9.68 7.25 -21.94
N TRP A 138 10.96 7.56 -21.96
CA TRP A 138 11.96 6.78 -22.67
C TRP A 138 12.03 5.32 -22.18
N LEU A 139 12.02 5.09 -20.86
CA LEU A 139 11.97 3.74 -20.28
C LEU A 139 10.69 3.00 -20.69
N ALA A 140 9.53 3.66 -20.68
CA ALA A 140 8.28 3.07 -21.12
C ALA A 140 8.32 2.68 -22.59
N ASP A 141 8.85 3.54 -23.47
CA ASP A 141 9.02 3.27 -24.89
C ASP A 141 10.05 2.14 -25.16
N TYR A 142 11.13 2.11 -24.40
CA TYR A 142 12.16 1.07 -24.48
C TYR A 142 11.61 -0.32 -24.12
N THR A 143 10.79 -0.38 -23.08
CA THR A 143 10.15 -1.64 -22.65
C THR A 143 9.03 -2.08 -23.61
N SER A 144 8.26 -1.14 -24.17
CA SER A 144 7.16 -1.42 -25.11
C SER A 144 7.66 -1.87 -26.50
N LYS A 145 8.79 -1.37 -26.97
CA LYS A 145 9.40 -1.80 -28.28
C LYS A 145 9.83 -3.26 -28.32
N ARG A 146 9.85 -3.96 -27.19
CA ARG A 146 10.06 -5.42 -27.14
C ARG A 146 8.79 -6.24 -27.36
N ALA A 147 7.60 -5.61 -27.35
CA ALA A 147 6.33 -6.25 -27.68
C ALA A 147 6.03 -5.97 -29.16
N ASP A 148 5.58 -7.00 -29.90
CA ASP A 148 5.24 -6.88 -31.32
C ASP A 148 4.14 -5.82 -31.54
N PRO A 149 4.40 -4.72 -32.30
CA PRO A 149 3.44 -3.64 -32.48
C PRO A 149 2.16 -4.05 -33.22
N SER A 150 2.20 -5.12 -33.99
CA SER A 150 1.05 -5.60 -34.80
C SER A 150 -0.04 -6.27 -33.95
N MET A 151 0.26 -6.62 -32.71
CA MET A 151 -0.61 -7.29 -31.77
C MET A 151 -0.83 -6.47 -30.48
N ALA A 152 -0.59 -5.15 -30.49
CA ALA A 152 -0.76 -4.33 -29.31
C ALA A 152 -2.21 -4.43 -28.79
N PRO A 153 -2.43 -5.04 -27.62
CA PRO A 153 -3.77 -5.28 -27.10
C PRO A 153 -4.45 -3.96 -26.79
N MET A 154 -5.68 -3.77 -27.28
CA MET A 154 -6.46 -2.56 -27.02
C MET A 154 -7.12 -2.66 -25.63
N ARG A 155 -6.31 -2.54 -24.60
CA ARG A 155 -6.79 -2.47 -23.22
C ARG A 155 -6.96 -1.01 -22.81
N ILE A 156 -8.13 -0.66 -22.28
CA ILE A 156 -8.45 0.70 -21.82
C ILE A 156 -8.73 0.63 -20.33
N ALA A 157 -8.05 1.44 -19.52
CA ALA A 157 -8.31 1.56 -18.10
C ALA A 157 -8.93 2.93 -17.78
N LEU A 158 -10.08 2.92 -17.12
CA LEU A 158 -10.69 4.11 -16.55
C LEU A 158 -10.18 4.28 -15.12
N ILE A 159 -9.43 5.35 -14.89
CA ILE A 159 -8.90 5.73 -13.58
C ILE A 159 -9.57 7.02 -13.08
N GLY A 160 -9.48 7.28 -11.80
CA GLY A 160 -10.06 8.48 -11.16
C GLY A 160 -10.65 8.14 -9.80
N LEU A 161 -10.92 9.14 -9.01
CA LEU A 161 -11.44 8.99 -7.65
C LEU A 161 -12.83 8.29 -7.66
N ARG A 162 -13.27 7.81 -6.50
CA ARG A 162 -14.65 7.30 -6.34
C ARG A 162 -15.65 8.38 -6.73
N GLY A 163 -16.73 8.01 -7.42
CA GLY A 163 -17.70 8.98 -7.96
C GLY A 163 -17.30 9.63 -9.30
N ALA A 164 -16.15 9.29 -9.90
CA ALA A 164 -15.74 9.80 -11.22
C ALA A 164 -16.57 9.26 -12.40
N GLY A 165 -17.42 8.26 -12.18
CA GLY A 165 -18.28 7.68 -13.23
C GLY A 165 -17.71 6.45 -13.94
N LYS A 166 -16.62 5.84 -13.42
CA LYS A 166 -15.98 4.66 -14.05
C LYS A 166 -16.94 3.49 -14.29
N SER A 167 -17.70 3.09 -13.27
CA SER A 167 -18.67 1.98 -13.35
C SER A 167 -19.90 2.30 -14.19
N THR A 168 -20.16 3.58 -14.46
CA THR A 168 -21.28 4.03 -15.34
C THR A 168 -20.83 4.11 -16.79
N LEU A 169 -19.67 4.71 -17.03
CA LEU A 169 -19.14 4.94 -18.38
C LEU A 169 -18.47 3.70 -18.97
N GLY A 170 -17.86 2.86 -18.12
CA GLY A 170 -17.15 1.66 -18.55
C GLY A 170 -17.99 0.69 -19.38
N PRO A 171 -19.19 0.26 -18.92
CA PRO A 171 -20.05 -0.63 -19.68
C PRO A 171 -20.51 -0.03 -21.00
N LEU A 172 -20.78 1.30 -21.04
CA LEU A 172 -21.19 1.99 -22.27
C LEU A 172 -20.06 2.00 -23.29
N LEU A 173 -18.85 2.34 -22.84
CA LEU A 173 -17.66 2.34 -23.67
C LEU A 173 -17.32 0.92 -24.19
N ALA A 174 -17.36 -0.08 -23.32
CA ALA A 174 -17.10 -1.46 -23.68
C ALA A 174 -18.07 -1.97 -24.75
N ARG A 175 -19.37 -1.65 -24.62
CA ARG A 175 -20.40 -1.96 -25.61
C ARG A 175 -20.14 -1.27 -26.95
N GLN A 176 -19.72 0.00 -26.95
CA GLN A 176 -19.42 0.75 -28.18
C GLN A 176 -18.17 0.22 -28.90
N LEU A 177 -17.22 -0.35 -28.15
CA LEU A 177 -15.98 -0.91 -28.70
C LEU A 177 -16.08 -2.40 -29.01
N ASP A 178 -17.21 -3.03 -28.65
CA ASP A 178 -17.43 -4.49 -28.73
C ASP A 178 -16.35 -5.31 -28.01
N VAL A 179 -16.05 -4.90 -26.75
CA VAL A 179 -15.05 -5.56 -25.89
C VAL A 179 -15.63 -5.83 -24.51
N PRO A 180 -15.08 -6.79 -23.75
CA PRO A 180 -15.48 -7.04 -22.37
C PRO A 180 -15.31 -5.81 -21.46
N PHE A 181 -16.19 -5.70 -20.45
CA PHE A 181 -16.06 -4.76 -19.34
C PHE A 181 -15.72 -5.50 -18.06
N VAL A 182 -14.70 -5.04 -17.36
CA VAL A 182 -14.25 -5.62 -16.08
C VAL A 182 -14.16 -4.52 -15.02
N GLU A 183 -14.70 -4.79 -13.83
CA GLU A 183 -14.47 -3.97 -12.63
C GLU A 183 -13.43 -4.65 -11.74
N LEU A 184 -12.26 -4.04 -11.58
CA LEU A 184 -11.17 -4.63 -10.82
C LEU A 184 -11.56 -4.95 -9.37
N ASN A 185 -12.38 -4.11 -8.75
CA ASN A 185 -12.87 -4.36 -7.40
C ASN A 185 -13.72 -5.64 -7.29
N ARG A 186 -14.53 -5.94 -8.30
CA ARG A 186 -15.31 -7.18 -8.33
C ARG A 186 -14.44 -8.42 -8.52
N GLU A 187 -13.39 -8.29 -9.33
CA GLU A 187 -12.39 -9.35 -9.47
C GLU A 187 -11.67 -9.62 -8.15
N ILE A 188 -11.37 -8.55 -7.37
CA ILE A 188 -10.74 -8.66 -6.06
C ILE A 188 -11.69 -9.33 -5.05
N GLU A 189 -12.97 -8.96 -5.03
CA GLU A 189 -13.97 -9.59 -4.17
C GLU A 189 -14.19 -11.07 -4.52
N ALA A 190 -14.27 -11.38 -5.81
CA ALA A 190 -14.39 -12.75 -6.30
C ALA A 190 -13.18 -13.60 -5.94
N GLU A 191 -11.97 -13.07 -6.07
CA GLU A 191 -10.73 -13.75 -5.71
C GLU A 191 -10.62 -14.01 -4.20
N ALA A 192 -11.06 -13.02 -3.38
CA ALA A 192 -10.99 -13.11 -1.93
C ALA A 192 -12.16 -13.92 -1.32
N GLY A 193 -13.25 -14.11 -2.05
CA GLY A 193 -14.49 -14.73 -1.56
C GLY A 193 -15.28 -13.89 -0.55
N VAL A 194 -14.88 -12.64 -0.34
CA VAL A 194 -15.46 -11.69 0.62
C VAL A 194 -15.51 -10.29 0.04
N ASN A 195 -16.35 -9.40 0.60
CA ASN A 195 -16.47 -8.03 0.11
C ASN A 195 -15.27 -7.15 0.50
N LEU A 196 -15.12 -5.97 -0.14
CA LEU A 196 -13.99 -5.07 0.09
C LEU A 196 -13.83 -4.65 1.56
N LYS A 197 -14.92 -4.45 2.31
CA LYS A 197 -14.83 -4.07 3.73
C LYS A 197 -14.20 -5.17 4.54
N GLU A 198 -14.58 -6.42 4.28
CA GLU A 198 -14.04 -7.61 4.93
C GLU A 198 -12.58 -7.83 4.54
N ILE A 199 -12.21 -7.58 3.26
CA ILE A 199 -10.82 -7.64 2.80
C ILE A 199 -9.96 -6.65 3.60
N PHE A 200 -10.40 -5.38 3.74
CA PHE A 200 -9.67 -4.39 4.52
C PHE A 200 -9.60 -4.73 6.01
N TRP A 201 -10.65 -5.32 6.55
CA TRP A 201 -10.67 -5.73 7.94
C TRP A 201 -9.77 -6.95 8.22
N LEU A 202 -9.79 -7.96 7.36
CA LEU A 202 -9.05 -9.22 7.53
C LEU A 202 -7.57 -9.10 7.14
N TYR A 203 -7.29 -8.43 6.03
CA TYR A 203 -5.96 -8.43 5.40
C TYR A 203 -5.29 -7.05 5.39
N GLY A 204 -5.99 -6.02 5.86
CA GLY A 204 -5.51 -4.65 5.87
C GLY A 204 -5.26 -4.07 4.47
N GLN A 205 -4.69 -2.87 4.45
CA GLN A 205 -4.35 -2.18 3.21
C GLN A 205 -3.33 -2.95 2.37
N ALA A 206 -2.32 -3.54 3.01
CA ALA A 206 -1.27 -4.28 2.31
C ALA A 206 -1.82 -5.55 1.63
N GLY A 207 -2.75 -6.27 2.30
CA GLY A 207 -3.41 -7.43 1.72
C GLY A 207 -4.27 -7.08 0.52
N TYR A 208 -5.07 -6.00 0.62
CA TYR A 208 -5.83 -5.48 -0.51
C TYR A 208 -4.91 -5.13 -1.70
N ARG A 209 -3.76 -4.46 -1.49
CA ARG A 209 -2.83 -4.11 -2.57
C ARG A 209 -2.20 -5.32 -3.25
N ARG A 210 -1.92 -6.39 -2.52
CA ARG A 210 -1.45 -7.65 -3.11
C ARG A 210 -2.53 -8.28 -3.99
N LEU A 211 -3.78 -8.33 -3.53
CA LEU A 211 -4.92 -8.82 -4.31
C LEU A 211 -5.17 -7.95 -5.55
N GLU A 212 -5.18 -6.63 -5.41
CA GLU A 212 -5.36 -5.66 -6.51
C GLU A 212 -4.33 -5.90 -7.62
N ARG A 213 -3.06 -6.04 -7.28
CA ARG A 213 -2.00 -6.34 -8.26
C ARG A 213 -2.21 -7.68 -8.93
N ARG A 214 -2.46 -8.75 -8.16
CA ARG A 214 -2.67 -10.10 -8.70
C ARG A 214 -3.88 -10.18 -9.62
N CYS A 215 -4.98 -9.54 -9.25
CA CYS A 215 -6.16 -9.46 -10.11
C CYS A 215 -5.88 -8.66 -11.40
N LEU A 216 -5.13 -7.57 -11.32
CA LEU A 216 -4.71 -6.82 -12.50
C LEU A 216 -3.84 -7.66 -13.44
N GLU A 217 -2.87 -8.39 -12.92
CA GLU A 217 -2.02 -9.32 -13.70
C GLU A 217 -2.87 -10.41 -14.38
N ARG A 218 -3.88 -10.95 -13.68
CA ARG A 218 -4.84 -11.91 -14.26
C ARG A 218 -5.68 -11.28 -15.38
N VAL A 219 -6.19 -10.07 -15.21
CA VAL A 219 -6.95 -9.35 -16.26
C VAL A 219 -6.08 -9.14 -17.50
N ILE A 220 -4.81 -8.76 -17.32
CA ILE A 220 -3.86 -8.59 -18.43
C ILE A 220 -3.64 -9.90 -19.19
N ALA A 221 -3.49 -11.01 -18.46
CA ALA A 221 -3.27 -12.32 -19.07
C ALA A 221 -4.52 -12.87 -19.79
N THR A 222 -5.71 -12.58 -19.26
CA THR A 222 -6.97 -13.14 -19.75
C THR A 222 -7.54 -12.36 -20.94
N TYR A 223 -7.43 -11.02 -20.92
CA TYR A 223 -8.11 -10.17 -21.88
C TYR A 223 -7.11 -9.43 -22.81
N PRO A 224 -7.01 -9.79 -24.07
CA PRO A 224 -6.24 -9.00 -25.04
C PRO A 224 -6.89 -7.64 -25.32
N GLN A 225 -8.23 -7.56 -25.21
CA GLN A 225 -9.01 -6.33 -25.36
C GLN A 225 -10.03 -6.23 -24.23
N VAL A 226 -10.08 -5.09 -23.52
CA VAL A 226 -10.97 -4.91 -22.37
C VAL A 226 -11.09 -3.44 -22.02
N VAL A 227 -12.26 -3.05 -21.48
CA VAL A 227 -12.42 -1.81 -20.70
C VAL A 227 -12.40 -2.19 -19.22
N LEU A 228 -11.42 -1.67 -18.49
CA LEU A 228 -11.22 -1.92 -17.06
C LEU A 228 -11.60 -0.68 -16.24
N ALA A 229 -12.49 -0.83 -15.28
CA ALA A 229 -12.71 0.18 -14.23
C ALA A 229 -11.90 -0.17 -12.99
N THR A 230 -11.06 0.76 -12.55
CA THR A 230 -10.14 0.54 -11.41
C THR A 230 -10.70 1.09 -10.10
N GLY A 231 -10.13 0.66 -8.97
CA GLY A 231 -10.31 1.31 -7.69
C GLY A 231 -9.74 2.74 -7.68
N GLY A 232 -10.37 3.67 -6.96
CA GLY A 232 -9.92 5.08 -6.91
C GLY A 232 -8.55 5.30 -6.27
N GLY A 233 -7.98 4.30 -5.62
CA GLY A 233 -6.69 4.36 -4.98
C GLY A 233 -5.55 3.67 -5.73
N ILE A 234 -5.78 3.12 -6.93
CA ILE A 234 -4.79 2.33 -7.66
C ILE A 234 -3.50 3.11 -7.96
N VAL A 235 -3.63 4.41 -8.23
CA VAL A 235 -2.49 5.31 -8.52
C VAL A 235 -1.51 5.44 -7.34
N ALA A 236 -1.97 5.22 -6.10
CA ALA A 236 -1.13 5.31 -4.91
C ALA A 236 -0.24 4.07 -4.69
N ALA A 237 -0.45 2.99 -5.43
CA ALA A 237 0.38 1.78 -5.39
C ALA A 237 1.34 1.78 -6.59
N ALA A 238 2.52 2.36 -6.43
CA ALA A 238 3.46 2.65 -7.52
C ALA A 238 3.70 1.45 -8.46
N SER A 239 3.96 0.26 -7.92
CA SER A 239 4.23 -0.94 -8.73
C SER A 239 2.99 -1.47 -9.49
N THR A 240 1.78 -1.28 -8.93
CA THR A 240 0.52 -1.66 -9.60
C THR A 240 0.15 -0.61 -10.64
N TYR A 241 0.39 0.67 -10.32
CA TYR A 241 0.08 1.75 -11.24
C TYR A 241 1.04 1.78 -12.44
N GLU A 242 2.31 1.49 -12.24
CA GLU A 242 3.28 1.30 -13.34
C GLU A 242 2.83 0.18 -14.29
N LEU A 243 2.46 -0.99 -13.75
CA LEU A 243 1.93 -2.10 -14.54
C LEU A 243 0.69 -1.68 -15.33
N LEU A 244 -0.21 -0.90 -14.73
CA LEU A 244 -1.41 -0.38 -15.38
C LEU A 244 -1.05 0.59 -16.52
N LEU A 245 -0.12 1.54 -16.27
CA LEU A 245 0.34 2.51 -17.28
C LEU A 245 0.96 1.83 -18.48
N HIS A 246 1.74 0.77 -18.24
CA HIS A 246 2.42 0.02 -19.30
C HIS A 246 1.46 -0.87 -20.11
N SER A 247 0.45 -1.47 -19.46
CA SER A 247 -0.40 -2.50 -20.08
C SER A 247 -1.71 -1.98 -20.66
N PHE A 248 -2.11 -0.75 -20.31
CA PHE A 248 -3.40 -0.16 -20.70
C PHE A 248 -3.25 1.25 -21.25
N TYR A 249 -4.16 1.62 -22.14
CA TYR A 249 -4.41 3.03 -22.40
C TYR A 249 -5.25 3.63 -21.28
N ASN A 250 -4.63 4.42 -20.44
CA ASN A 250 -5.25 4.95 -19.22
C ASN A 250 -5.98 6.26 -19.52
N VAL A 251 -7.23 6.34 -19.13
CA VAL A 251 -8.06 7.54 -19.23
C VAL A 251 -8.45 8.01 -17.83
N TRP A 252 -7.98 9.17 -17.44
CA TRP A 252 -8.40 9.80 -16.21
C TRP A 252 -9.77 10.46 -16.37
N LEU A 253 -10.75 9.97 -15.62
CA LEU A 253 -12.06 10.61 -15.47
C LEU A 253 -11.94 11.61 -14.30
N LYS A 254 -11.87 12.89 -14.64
CA LYS A 254 -11.80 13.99 -13.69
C LYS A 254 -13.22 14.52 -13.41
N ALA A 255 -13.50 14.89 -12.16
CA ALA A 255 -14.68 15.65 -11.77
C ALA A 255 -14.31 16.65 -10.68
N GLU A 256 -15.13 17.68 -10.50
CA GLU A 256 -14.97 18.61 -9.39
C GLU A 256 -15.29 17.91 -8.05
N PRO A 257 -14.69 18.33 -6.93
CA PRO A 257 -14.85 17.70 -5.62
C PRO A 257 -16.31 17.56 -5.20
N GLU A 258 -17.13 18.59 -5.46
CA GLU A 258 -18.56 18.65 -5.13
C GLU A 258 -19.36 17.58 -5.88
N GLU A 259 -19.00 17.33 -7.14
CA GLU A 259 -19.66 16.29 -7.94
C GLU A 259 -19.25 14.89 -7.50
N HIS A 260 -17.95 14.67 -7.16
CA HIS A 260 -17.51 13.44 -6.54
C HIS A 260 -18.33 13.14 -5.29
N PHE A 261 -18.46 14.16 -4.41
CA PHE A 261 -19.20 14.05 -3.18
C PHE A 261 -20.70 13.75 -3.44
N SER A 262 -21.35 14.54 -4.29
CA SER A 262 -22.76 14.35 -4.64
C SER A 262 -23.05 12.95 -5.19
N ARG A 263 -22.19 12.46 -6.10
CA ARG A 263 -22.33 11.13 -6.70
C ARG A 263 -22.08 10.00 -5.70
N VAL A 264 -21.19 10.19 -4.74
CA VAL A 264 -20.96 9.22 -3.64
C VAL A 264 -22.13 9.21 -2.68
N MET A 265 -22.71 10.38 -2.35
CA MET A 265 -23.90 10.49 -1.52
C MET A 265 -25.12 9.80 -2.17
N ALA A 266 -25.31 9.98 -3.46
CA ALA A 266 -26.40 9.33 -4.21
C ALA A 266 -26.31 7.78 -4.20
N GLN A 267 -25.14 7.21 -3.90
CA GLN A 267 -24.94 5.76 -3.74
C GLN A 267 -25.34 5.22 -2.35
N HIS A 268 -25.97 6.04 -1.49
CA HIS A 268 -26.42 5.69 -0.12
C HIS A 268 -25.30 5.07 0.71
N ASP A 269 -24.11 5.67 0.71
CA ASP A 269 -22.99 5.21 1.54
C ASP A 269 -23.26 5.51 3.01
N ALA A 270 -23.61 4.49 3.79
CA ALA A 270 -23.91 4.58 5.22
C ALA A 270 -22.77 5.24 6.07
N ARG A 271 -21.58 5.37 5.49
CA ARG A 271 -20.42 6.02 6.15
C ARG A 271 -20.54 7.56 6.20
N ILE A 272 -21.55 8.15 5.55
CA ILE A 272 -21.69 9.61 5.39
C ILE A 272 -23.07 10.05 5.93
N ALA A 273 -23.55 9.41 6.99
CA ALA A 273 -24.91 9.59 7.49
C ALA A 273 -25.12 10.90 8.30
N SER A 274 -24.07 11.56 8.79
CA SER A 274 -24.18 12.77 9.60
C SER A 274 -23.54 13.98 8.91
N PRO A 275 -23.97 15.23 9.21
CA PRO A 275 -23.38 16.44 8.65
C PRO A 275 -21.86 16.57 8.90
N GLN A 276 -21.38 16.07 10.03
CA GLN A 276 -19.97 16.09 10.39
C GLN A 276 -19.17 15.11 9.51
N LEU A 277 -19.69 13.90 9.30
CA LEU A 277 -19.09 12.91 8.40
C LEU A 277 -19.12 13.37 6.94
N GLN A 278 -20.13 14.17 6.55
CA GLN A 278 -20.19 14.77 5.21
C GLN A 278 -19.06 15.79 5.01
N LYS A 279 -18.80 16.64 6.01
CA LYS A 279 -17.70 17.60 5.95
C LYS A 279 -16.34 16.90 5.86
N GLU A 280 -16.11 15.90 6.72
CA GLU A 280 -14.90 15.08 6.68
C GLU A 280 -14.74 14.35 5.33
N ALA A 281 -15.82 13.84 4.75
CA ALA A 281 -15.81 13.18 3.45
C ALA A 281 -15.44 14.15 2.32
N MET A 282 -15.94 15.38 2.36
CA MET A 282 -15.58 16.43 1.40
C MET A 282 -14.10 16.81 1.53
N GLU A 283 -13.61 17.04 2.75
CA GLU A 283 -12.20 17.34 3.00
C GLU A 283 -11.31 16.19 2.51
N ASN A 284 -11.68 14.94 2.77
CA ASN A 284 -10.95 13.76 2.28
C ASN A 284 -10.94 13.65 0.75
N ILE A 285 -11.99 14.08 0.07
CA ILE A 285 -12.04 14.15 -1.40
C ILE A 285 -11.03 15.18 -1.91
N HIS A 286 -11.00 16.39 -1.34
CA HIS A 286 -10.05 17.43 -1.69
C HIS A 286 -8.60 16.95 -1.51
N TYR A 287 -8.27 16.47 -0.32
CA TYR A 287 -6.93 15.93 -0.05
C TYR A 287 -6.54 14.78 -0.98
N ALA A 288 -7.48 13.87 -1.30
CA ALA A 288 -7.19 12.76 -2.18
C ALA A 288 -6.98 13.19 -3.64
N LEU A 289 -7.69 14.21 -4.12
CA LEU A 289 -7.50 14.77 -5.45
C LEU A 289 -6.17 15.51 -5.54
N GLU A 290 -5.86 16.36 -4.55
CA GLU A 290 -4.60 17.11 -4.50
C GLU A 290 -3.39 16.17 -4.42
N ALA A 291 -3.38 15.23 -3.46
CA ALA A 291 -2.28 14.29 -3.26
C ALA A 291 -2.06 13.32 -4.44
N ARG A 292 -3.04 13.14 -5.32
CA ARG A 292 -2.97 12.20 -6.45
C ARG A 292 -3.00 12.89 -7.81
N ALA A 293 -3.06 14.23 -7.86
CA ALA A 293 -3.18 14.97 -9.10
C ALA A 293 -2.04 14.64 -10.07
N GLU A 294 -0.79 14.72 -9.61
CA GLU A 294 0.39 14.40 -10.41
C GLU A 294 0.39 12.95 -10.90
N LEU A 295 -0.08 12.01 -10.07
CA LEU A 295 -0.17 10.61 -10.46
C LEU A 295 -1.26 10.39 -11.52
N TYR A 296 -2.43 11.01 -11.36
CA TYR A 296 -3.48 10.95 -12.38
C TYR A 296 -3.05 11.62 -13.69
N ASP A 297 -2.21 12.64 -13.63
CA ASP A 297 -1.68 13.34 -14.79
C ASP A 297 -0.78 12.48 -15.67
N LEU A 298 -0.27 11.36 -15.16
CA LEU A 298 0.44 10.35 -15.95
C LEU A 298 -0.48 9.55 -16.88
N ALA A 299 -1.81 9.70 -16.79
CA ALA A 299 -2.73 9.03 -17.70
C ALA A 299 -2.54 9.49 -19.14
N HIS A 300 -2.75 8.58 -20.10
CA HIS A 300 -2.62 8.86 -21.53
C HIS A 300 -3.64 9.87 -22.05
N ALA A 301 -4.79 10.00 -21.36
CA ALA A 301 -5.83 10.97 -21.69
C ALA A 301 -6.63 11.38 -20.45
N LYS A 302 -7.26 12.55 -20.54
CA LYS A 302 -8.09 13.12 -19.48
C LYS A 302 -9.44 13.49 -20.04
N VAL A 303 -10.51 13.14 -19.32
CA VAL A 303 -11.88 13.52 -19.66
C VAL A 303 -12.52 14.14 -18.42
N ASN A 304 -12.93 15.40 -18.54
CA ASN A 304 -13.71 16.06 -17.49
C ASN A 304 -15.17 15.63 -17.59
N THR A 305 -15.69 15.06 -16.50
CA THR A 305 -17.07 14.59 -16.41
C THR A 305 -18.01 15.60 -15.73
N SER A 306 -17.46 16.73 -15.23
CA SER A 306 -18.24 17.75 -14.53
C SER A 306 -19.16 18.51 -15.47
N GLY A 307 -20.39 18.73 -15.03
CA GLY A 307 -21.42 19.44 -15.79
C GLY A 307 -21.88 18.72 -17.06
N LYS A 308 -21.50 17.46 -17.28
CA LYS A 308 -21.84 16.68 -18.47
C LYS A 308 -22.76 15.52 -18.14
N THR A 309 -23.66 15.20 -19.08
CA THR A 309 -24.43 13.96 -19.00
C THR A 309 -23.55 12.75 -19.29
N VAL A 310 -24.03 11.56 -18.90
CA VAL A 310 -23.36 10.29 -19.17
C VAL A 310 -23.14 10.10 -20.69
N GLU A 311 -24.14 10.44 -21.50
CA GLU A 311 -24.12 10.31 -22.96
C GLU A 311 -23.10 11.26 -23.60
N GLN A 312 -23.02 12.51 -23.11
CA GLN A 312 -22.02 13.49 -23.58
C GLN A 312 -20.61 13.01 -23.30
N THR A 313 -20.37 12.53 -22.07
CA THR A 313 -19.07 12.00 -21.65
C THR A 313 -18.69 10.72 -22.42
N ALA A 314 -19.65 9.81 -22.64
CA ALA A 314 -19.40 8.60 -23.42
C ALA A 314 -19.03 8.93 -24.87
N LYS A 315 -19.70 9.90 -25.51
CA LYS A 315 -19.36 10.37 -26.87
C LYS A 315 -17.95 10.99 -26.92
N GLU A 316 -17.58 11.76 -25.90
CA GLU A 316 -16.23 12.35 -25.82
C GLU A 316 -15.14 11.27 -25.68
N LEU A 317 -15.35 10.29 -24.81
CA LEU A 317 -14.48 9.12 -24.64
C LEU A 317 -14.30 8.37 -25.95
N THR A 318 -15.37 8.07 -26.65
CA THR A 318 -15.34 7.35 -27.93
C THR A 318 -14.57 8.15 -28.99
N ARG A 319 -14.83 9.46 -29.10
CA ARG A 319 -14.12 10.33 -30.05
C ARG A 319 -12.63 10.40 -29.77
N LEU A 320 -12.23 10.44 -28.49
CA LEU A 320 -10.84 10.47 -28.06
C LEU A 320 -10.12 9.18 -28.45
N LEU A 321 -10.76 8.02 -28.27
CA LEU A 321 -10.20 6.71 -28.60
C LEU A 321 -10.17 6.43 -30.11
N SER A 322 -11.15 6.94 -30.87
CA SER A 322 -11.17 6.82 -32.33
C SER A 322 -10.02 7.56 -33.00
N ARG A 323 -9.60 8.71 -32.45
CA ARG A 323 -8.43 9.47 -32.93
C ARG A 323 -7.12 8.67 -32.77
N LYS A 324 -7.00 7.83 -31.73
CA LYS A 324 -5.84 6.97 -31.54
C LYS A 324 -5.78 5.80 -32.52
N LYS A 325 -6.92 5.31 -32.99
CA LYS A 325 -6.97 4.22 -34.00
C LYS A 325 -6.49 4.69 -35.39
N ALA A 326 -6.52 6.00 -35.61
CA ALA A 326 -6.18 6.63 -36.90
C ALA A 326 -4.77 7.22 -36.95
N ALA A 327 -4.06 7.30 -35.80
CA ALA A 327 -2.68 7.72 -35.67
C ALA A 327 -1.74 6.52 -35.43
#